data_3c40902cd110c8aa0b84894ba708e53b
#
_entry.id   3c40902cd110c8aa0b84894ba708e53b
#
_cell.length_a   1.000
_cell.length_b   1.000
_cell.length_c   1.000
_cell.angle_alpha   90.00
_cell.angle_beta   90.00
_cell.angle_gamma   90.00
#
_symmetry.space_group_name_H-M   'P 1'
#
loop_
_entity.id
_entity.type
_entity.pdbx_description
1 polymer ?
#
loop_
_entity_poly.entity_id
_entity_poly.type
_entity_poly.pdbx_seq_one_letter_code
_entity_poly.pdbx_strand_id
1 'polypeptide(L)'
;MYSKSLKNVLLCGMILSVTACSAVLNKRPLSADKITAKETLYQSTNNNDALVAMYRNVLKDKEDPITRYKLSEIYYKKGDSNSSLLYLKPLLTNGGQLMEKAKILQARNLNQLKRYQEALEVENSLLVSSPKNGEVYNLRGVTYALMGNPNKANEDINKAREYFLNDAVAVNNMAMLSIINGDYRNAVSLLLPQYLNGVREQRLVHNLVFALVKNNEIDYAKDIIVKENINTSPDDLVNALKKTERMSSNITR
;
A
#
# COMPACT_ATOMS: atom_id res chain seq x y z
N MET A 1 -29.58 12.62 -84.82
CA MET A 1 -30.83 12.90 -84.08
C MET A 1 -31.07 11.74 -83.13
N TYR A 2 -30.65 11.78 -81.86
CA TYR A 2 -31.18 10.92 -80.81
C TYR A 2 -31.08 11.61 -79.49
N SER A 3 -32.17 11.99 -79.10
CA SER A 3 -32.89 12.14 -77.85
C SER A 3 -32.12 12.43 -76.54
N LYS A 4 -32.36 13.65 -76.05
CA LYS A 4 -31.98 14.21 -74.75
C LYS A 4 -32.79 13.64 -73.56
N SER A 5 -33.27 12.38 -73.62
CA SER A 5 -34.23 11.87 -72.63
C SER A 5 -33.69 10.83 -71.64
N LEU A 6 -32.39 10.56 -71.66
CA LEU A 6 -31.84 9.48 -70.80
C LEU A 6 -30.90 9.99 -69.67
N LYS A 7 -30.89 11.30 -69.39
CA LYS A 7 -30.02 11.87 -68.36
C LYS A 7 -30.72 12.22 -67.04
N ASN A 8 -32.04 12.09 -66.97
CA ASN A 8 -32.79 12.51 -65.76
C ASN A 8 -33.35 11.38 -64.91
N VAL A 9 -33.00 10.12 -65.15
CA VAL A 9 -33.49 8.98 -64.36
C VAL A 9 -32.43 8.40 -63.43
N LEU A 10 -31.20 8.91 -63.46
CA LEU A 10 -30.09 8.33 -62.67
C LEU A 10 -29.65 9.21 -61.49
N LEU A 11 -30.49 10.17 -61.06
CA LEU A 11 -30.17 11.08 -59.94
C LEU A 11 -31.15 11.00 -58.75
N CYS A 12 -32.00 9.97 -58.71
CA CYS A 12 -32.96 9.76 -57.60
C CYS A 12 -32.81 8.41 -56.91
N GLY A 13 -31.62 8.01 -56.62
CA GLY A 13 -31.48 6.74 -55.91
C GLY A 13 -30.13 6.57 -55.26
N MET A 14 -29.88 7.20 -54.14
CA MET A 14 -29.02 6.71 -53.03
C MET A 14 -28.69 7.83 -52.07
N ILE A 15 -29.70 8.39 -51.42
CA ILE A 15 -29.50 8.91 -50.06
C ILE A 15 -29.77 7.72 -49.11
N LEU A 16 -28.81 6.81 -49.03
CA LEU A 16 -28.71 5.92 -47.87
C LEU A 16 -28.34 6.77 -46.70
N SER A 17 -29.33 7.14 -45.93
CA SER A 17 -29.21 7.68 -44.59
C SER A 17 -28.45 6.67 -43.72
N VAL A 18 -27.14 6.85 -43.58
CA VAL A 18 -26.34 6.23 -42.52
C VAL A 18 -26.80 6.87 -41.22
N THR A 19 -27.91 6.41 -40.67
CA THR A 19 -28.22 6.59 -39.27
C THR A 19 -27.20 5.73 -38.53
N ALA A 20 -26.02 6.30 -38.29
CA ALA A 20 -25.12 5.78 -37.27
C ALA A 20 -25.92 5.85 -35.95
N CYS A 21 -26.59 4.76 -35.60
CA CYS A 21 -26.98 4.48 -34.24
C CYS A 21 -25.69 4.47 -33.44
N SER A 22 -25.30 5.61 -32.89
CA SER A 22 -24.47 5.67 -31.72
C SER A 22 -25.29 4.99 -30.61
N ALA A 23 -25.18 3.65 -30.56
CA ALA A 23 -25.58 2.92 -29.37
C ALA A 23 -24.68 3.43 -28.25
N VAL A 24 -25.15 4.46 -27.57
CA VAL A 24 -24.70 4.80 -26.22
C VAL A 24 -24.96 3.51 -25.44
N LEU A 25 -23.94 2.69 -25.35
CA LEU A 25 -23.93 1.54 -24.45
C LEU A 25 -24.12 2.14 -23.06
N ASN A 26 -25.39 2.29 -22.65
CA ASN A 26 -25.76 2.53 -21.27
C ASN A 26 -25.25 1.32 -20.50
N LYS A 27 -23.98 1.36 -20.08
CA LYS A 27 -23.41 0.36 -19.20
C LYS A 27 -24.24 0.43 -17.91
N ARG A 28 -25.19 -0.52 -17.80
CA ARG A 28 -25.95 -0.66 -16.55
C ARG A 28 -24.95 -0.72 -15.40
N PRO A 29 -25.16 0.02 -14.30
CA PRO A 29 -24.31 -0.06 -13.14
C PRO A 29 -24.16 -1.53 -12.71
N LEU A 30 -22.98 -1.92 -12.33
CA LEU A 30 -22.72 -3.28 -11.86
C LEU A 30 -23.57 -3.52 -10.61
N SER A 31 -24.28 -4.65 -10.55
CA SER A 31 -24.96 -5.05 -9.31
C SER A 31 -23.93 -5.30 -8.20
N ALA A 32 -24.33 -5.11 -6.94
CA ALA A 32 -23.46 -5.30 -5.77
C ALA A 32 -22.76 -6.67 -5.79
N ASP A 33 -23.48 -7.75 -6.13
CA ASP A 33 -22.92 -9.11 -6.22
C ASP A 33 -21.82 -9.22 -7.28
N LYS A 34 -22.01 -8.57 -8.42
CA LYS A 34 -20.98 -8.55 -9.50
C LYS A 34 -19.76 -7.73 -9.12
N ILE A 35 -19.94 -6.66 -8.34
CA ILE A 35 -18.82 -5.87 -7.80
C ILE A 35 -18.02 -6.74 -6.83
N THR A 36 -18.68 -7.39 -5.88
CA THR A 36 -18.04 -8.27 -4.89
C THR A 36 -17.29 -9.43 -5.55
N ALA A 37 -17.88 -10.12 -6.53
CA ALA A 37 -17.25 -11.22 -7.23
C ALA A 37 -15.99 -10.77 -8.01
N LYS A 38 -16.06 -9.61 -8.69
CA LYS A 38 -14.89 -9.03 -9.39
C LYS A 38 -13.83 -8.56 -8.40
N GLU A 39 -14.21 -7.97 -7.29
CA GLU A 39 -13.29 -7.54 -6.22
C GLU A 39 -12.48 -8.75 -5.72
N THR A 40 -13.16 -9.83 -5.35
CA THR A 40 -12.51 -11.07 -4.90
C THR A 40 -11.54 -11.64 -5.94
N LEU A 41 -11.97 -11.70 -7.21
CA LEU A 41 -11.11 -12.17 -8.31
C LEU A 41 -9.87 -11.30 -8.47
N TYR A 42 -10.02 -9.99 -8.51
CA TYR A 42 -8.88 -9.08 -8.71
C TYR A 42 -7.95 -9.03 -7.50
N GLN A 43 -8.48 -9.18 -6.28
CA GLN A 43 -7.68 -9.31 -5.06
C GLN A 43 -6.87 -10.61 -5.05
N SER A 44 -7.49 -11.74 -5.36
CA SER A 44 -6.80 -13.05 -5.37
C SER A 44 -5.70 -13.14 -6.43
N THR A 45 -5.82 -12.37 -7.52
CA THR A 45 -4.81 -12.27 -8.59
C THR A 45 -3.87 -11.08 -8.45
N ASN A 46 -3.93 -10.32 -7.34
CA ASN A 46 -3.17 -9.09 -7.10
C ASN A 46 -3.28 -8.07 -8.26
N ASN A 47 -4.41 -8.08 -9.00
CA ASN A 47 -4.64 -7.19 -10.13
C ASN A 47 -5.12 -5.81 -9.66
N ASN A 48 -4.19 -5.03 -9.13
CA ASN A 48 -4.46 -3.70 -8.59
C ASN A 48 -4.98 -2.72 -9.66
N ASP A 49 -4.56 -2.86 -10.92
CA ASP A 49 -5.02 -1.97 -12.00
C ASP A 49 -6.49 -2.22 -12.34
N ALA A 50 -6.91 -3.47 -12.36
CA ALA A 50 -8.32 -3.82 -12.55
C ALA A 50 -9.18 -3.34 -11.36
N LEU A 51 -8.68 -3.43 -10.11
CA LEU A 51 -9.35 -2.88 -8.93
C LEU A 51 -9.51 -1.37 -9.03
N VAL A 52 -8.46 -0.63 -9.40
CA VAL A 52 -8.52 0.82 -9.61
C VAL A 52 -9.57 1.19 -10.64
N ALA A 53 -9.55 0.52 -11.81
CA ALA A 53 -10.51 0.78 -12.88
C ALA A 53 -11.95 0.50 -12.43
N MET A 54 -12.17 -0.61 -11.71
CA MET A 54 -13.47 -0.99 -11.18
C MET A 54 -14.00 0.02 -10.15
N TYR A 55 -13.21 0.38 -9.13
CA TYR A 55 -13.64 1.32 -8.10
C TYR A 55 -13.88 2.72 -8.65
N ARG A 56 -13.02 3.19 -9.58
CA ARG A 56 -13.26 4.47 -10.26
C ARG A 56 -14.55 4.47 -11.05
N ASN A 57 -14.90 3.34 -11.68
CA ASN A 57 -16.16 3.24 -12.41
C ASN A 57 -17.37 3.27 -11.47
N VAL A 58 -17.31 2.56 -10.32
CA VAL A 58 -18.37 2.61 -9.29
C VAL A 58 -18.57 4.04 -8.80
N LEU A 59 -17.48 4.77 -8.51
CA LEU A 59 -17.54 6.14 -7.99
C LEU A 59 -18.01 7.18 -9.02
N LYS A 60 -17.99 6.86 -10.34
CA LYS A 60 -18.61 7.71 -11.37
C LYS A 60 -20.13 7.65 -11.30
N ASP A 61 -20.68 6.47 -10.99
CA ASP A 61 -22.11 6.27 -10.99
C ASP A 61 -22.73 6.72 -9.65
N LYS A 62 -22.05 6.49 -8.55
CA LYS A 62 -22.51 6.83 -7.21
C LYS A 62 -21.34 6.99 -6.24
N GLU A 63 -21.38 8.06 -5.46
CA GLU A 63 -20.45 8.24 -4.33
C GLU A 63 -20.69 7.17 -3.27
N ASP A 64 -19.61 6.47 -2.91
CA ASP A 64 -19.60 5.46 -1.85
C ASP A 64 -18.32 5.57 -1.02
N PRO A 65 -18.42 5.97 0.25
CA PRO A 65 -17.25 6.15 1.12
C PRO A 65 -16.38 4.90 1.26
N ILE A 66 -16.98 3.71 1.27
CA ILE A 66 -16.26 2.44 1.40
C ILE A 66 -15.42 2.18 0.13
N THR A 67 -16.03 2.32 -1.04
CA THR A 67 -15.33 2.18 -2.32
C THR A 67 -14.22 3.22 -2.46
N ARG A 68 -14.47 4.45 -2.02
CA ARG A 68 -13.49 5.53 -2.02
C ARG A 68 -12.28 5.20 -1.13
N TYR A 69 -12.53 4.70 0.07
CA TYR A 69 -11.47 4.25 0.99
C TYR A 69 -10.65 3.10 0.37
N LYS A 70 -11.31 2.06 -0.16
CA LYS A 70 -10.65 0.93 -0.84
C LYS A 70 -9.78 1.39 -2.01
N LEU A 71 -10.27 2.33 -2.81
CA LEU A 71 -9.49 2.91 -3.92
C LEU A 71 -8.24 3.63 -3.41
N SER A 72 -8.35 4.38 -2.31
CA SER A 72 -7.20 5.03 -1.67
C SER A 72 -6.18 4.02 -1.17
N GLU A 73 -6.63 2.91 -0.56
CA GLU A 73 -5.72 1.83 -0.11
C GLU A 73 -4.96 1.19 -1.27
N ILE A 74 -5.62 0.97 -2.41
CA ILE A 74 -4.95 0.40 -3.59
C ILE A 74 -3.89 1.37 -4.13
N TYR A 75 -4.17 2.67 -4.21
CA TYR A 75 -3.18 3.65 -4.61
C TYR A 75 -1.99 3.70 -3.65
N TYR A 76 -2.24 3.66 -2.33
CA TYR A 76 -1.19 3.55 -1.32
C TYR A 76 -0.31 2.29 -1.53
N LYS A 77 -0.92 1.12 -1.74
CA LYS A 77 -0.20 -0.14 -2.02
C LYS A 77 0.64 -0.08 -3.30
N LYS A 78 0.19 0.68 -4.30
CA LYS A 78 0.92 0.94 -5.56
C LYS A 78 2.06 1.97 -5.39
N GLY A 79 2.21 2.59 -4.23
CA GLY A 79 3.17 3.67 -3.99
C GLY A 79 2.73 5.03 -4.54
N ASP A 80 1.51 5.14 -5.07
CA ASP A 80 0.94 6.41 -5.54
C ASP A 80 0.21 7.12 -4.39
N SER A 81 1.00 7.65 -3.47
CA SER A 81 0.50 8.36 -2.30
C SER A 81 -0.28 9.62 -2.65
N ASN A 82 0.04 10.29 -3.76
CA ASN A 82 -0.67 11.50 -4.17
C ASN A 82 -2.12 11.19 -4.59
N SER A 83 -2.32 10.17 -5.42
CA SER A 83 -3.65 9.70 -5.77
C SER A 83 -4.40 9.16 -4.55
N SER A 84 -3.73 8.42 -3.66
CA SER A 84 -4.33 7.95 -2.41
C SER A 84 -4.86 9.12 -1.57
N LEU A 85 -4.05 10.16 -1.32
CA LEU A 85 -4.47 11.36 -0.57
C LEU A 85 -5.62 12.11 -1.25
N LEU A 86 -5.62 12.19 -2.58
CA LEU A 86 -6.71 12.81 -3.33
C LEU A 86 -8.04 12.13 -3.06
N TYR A 87 -8.06 10.79 -3.10
CA TYR A 87 -9.29 10.03 -2.82
C TYR A 87 -9.68 10.01 -1.33
N LEU A 88 -8.72 10.18 -0.40
CA LEU A 88 -9.00 10.30 1.03
C LEU A 88 -9.66 11.63 1.41
N LYS A 89 -9.38 12.72 0.69
CA LYS A 89 -9.78 14.08 1.07
C LYS A 89 -11.26 14.21 1.48
N PRO A 90 -12.26 13.68 0.73
CA PRO A 90 -13.66 13.77 1.13
C PRO A 90 -13.98 13.02 2.44
N LEU A 91 -13.26 11.92 2.73
CA LEU A 91 -13.45 11.13 3.96
C LEU A 91 -12.90 11.83 5.20
N LEU A 92 -11.92 12.70 5.02
CA LEU A 92 -11.29 13.49 6.08
C LEU A 92 -12.11 14.72 6.46
N THR A 93 -12.96 15.23 5.55
CA THR A 93 -13.76 16.45 5.77
C THR A 93 -15.17 16.18 6.26
N ASN A 94 -15.80 15.08 5.80
CA ASN A 94 -17.22 14.86 6.02
C ASN A 94 -17.55 14.12 7.34
N GLY A 95 -16.57 13.81 8.14
CA GLY A 95 -16.71 13.11 9.43
C GLY A 95 -17.50 11.81 9.29
N GLY A 96 -17.19 10.70 9.56
CA GLY A 96 -17.99 9.48 9.45
C GLY A 96 -17.23 8.29 10.04
N GLN A 97 -17.84 7.13 9.98
CA GLN A 97 -17.25 5.90 10.51
C GLN A 97 -15.85 5.57 9.95
N LEU A 98 -15.51 6.09 8.76
CA LEU A 98 -14.21 5.85 8.12
C LEU A 98 -13.17 6.94 8.43
N MET A 99 -13.51 8.00 9.16
CA MET A 99 -12.60 9.12 9.40
C MET A 99 -11.30 8.68 10.08
N GLU A 100 -11.38 7.87 11.12
CA GLU A 100 -10.19 7.38 11.84
C GLU A 100 -9.29 6.54 10.90
N LYS A 101 -9.89 5.58 10.17
CA LYS A 101 -9.15 4.78 9.17
C LYS A 101 -8.56 5.63 8.07
N ALA A 102 -9.29 6.64 7.60
CA ALA A 102 -8.81 7.56 6.58
C ALA A 102 -7.63 8.40 7.07
N LYS A 103 -7.65 8.88 8.33
CA LYS A 103 -6.52 9.59 8.95
C LYS A 103 -5.29 8.67 9.13
N ILE A 104 -5.48 7.42 9.54
CA ILE A 104 -4.38 6.46 9.64
C ILE A 104 -3.75 6.24 8.25
N LEU A 105 -4.56 6.05 7.21
CA LEU A 105 -4.06 5.91 5.84
C LEU A 105 -3.42 7.20 5.32
N GLN A 106 -3.94 8.37 5.71
CA GLN A 106 -3.32 9.67 5.42
C GLN A 106 -1.90 9.75 6.00
N ALA A 107 -1.71 9.43 7.28
CA ALA A 107 -0.40 9.45 7.91
C ALA A 107 0.58 8.48 7.23
N ARG A 108 0.12 7.27 6.86
CA ARG A 108 0.93 6.32 6.08
C ARG A 108 1.38 6.88 4.73
N ASN A 109 0.50 7.56 4.01
CA ASN A 109 0.84 8.21 2.73
C ASN A 109 1.83 9.36 2.93
N LEU A 110 1.65 10.17 3.97
CA LEU A 110 2.57 11.25 4.31
C LEU A 110 3.97 10.72 4.62
N ASN A 111 4.07 9.58 5.31
CA ASN A 111 5.34 8.89 5.56
C ASN A 111 6.00 8.42 4.24
N GLN A 112 5.25 7.84 3.32
CA GLN A 112 5.79 7.45 2.00
C GLN A 112 6.30 8.68 1.21
N LEU A 113 5.63 9.83 1.35
CA LEU A 113 6.04 11.09 0.73
C LEU A 113 7.15 11.82 1.51
N LYS A 114 7.66 11.24 2.60
CA LYS A 114 8.65 11.84 3.52
C LYS A 114 8.17 13.14 4.19
N ARG A 115 6.86 13.36 4.24
CA ARG A 115 6.21 14.50 4.90
C ARG A 115 5.96 14.17 6.37
N TYR A 116 7.03 13.85 7.08
CA TYR A 116 6.98 13.27 8.43
C TYR A 116 6.33 14.18 9.48
N GLN A 117 6.58 15.49 9.39
CA GLN A 117 5.99 16.44 10.35
C GLN A 117 4.47 16.46 10.24
N GLU A 118 3.94 16.47 9.02
CA GLU A 118 2.50 16.42 8.79
C GLU A 118 1.90 15.06 9.21
N ALA A 119 2.65 13.97 9.04
CA ALA A 119 2.24 12.66 9.54
C ALA A 119 2.09 12.70 11.07
N LEU A 120 3.08 13.26 11.80
CA LEU A 120 3.02 13.42 13.26
C LEU A 120 1.82 14.25 13.73
N GLU A 121 1.46 15.30 13.02
CA GLU A 121 0.29 16.13 13.35
C GLU A 121 -1.01 15.30 13.28
N VAL A 122 -1.17 14.50 12.21
CA VAL A 122 -2.31 13.59 12.05
C VAL A 122 -2.32 12.52 13.16
N GLU A 123 -1.19 11.89 13.42
CA GLU A 123 -1.03 10.83 14.42
C GLU A 123 -1.30 11.35 15.84
N ASN A 124 -0.79 12.53 16.17
CA ASN A 124 -1.07 13.18 17.45
C ASN A 124 -2.56 13.51 17.58
N SER A 125 -3.22 14.01 16.52
CA SER A 125 -4.66 14.27 16.55
C SER A 125 -5.48 12.99 16.76
N LEU A 126 -5.03 11.87 16.21
CA LEU A 126 -5.64 10.55 16.42
C LEU A 126 -5.50 10.08 17.86
N LEU A 127 -4.33 10.25 18.46
CA LEU A 127 -4.08 9.85 19.86
C LEU A 127 -4.82 10.73 20.88
N VAL A 128 -5.18 11.97 20.52
CA VAL A 128 -6.08 12.79 21.36
C VAL A 128 -7.50 12.19 21.37
N SER A 129 -7.99 11.72 20.23
CA SER A 129 -9.34 11.12 20.12
C SER A 129 -9.39 9.65 20.54
N SER A 130 -8.31 8.91 20.35
CA SER A 130 -8.20 7.47 20.63
C SER A 130 -6.90 7.16 21.40
N PRO A 131 -6.80 7.50 22.70
CA PRO A 131 -5.54 7.47 23.45
C PRO A 131 -4.94 6.08 23.69
N LYS A 132 -5.70 5.03 23.43
CA LYS A 132 -5.26 3.63 23.58
C LYS A 132 -5.18 2.88 22.25
N ASN A 133 -5.12 3.60 21.13
CA ASN A 133 -5.01 2.97 19.83
C ASN A 133 -3.56 2.53 19.55
N GLY A 134 -3.27 1.23 19.76
CA GLY A 134 -1.95 0.65 19.53
C GLY A 134 -1.46 0.78 18.09
N GLU A 135 -2.37 0.75 17.09
CA GLU A 135 -2.00 0.94 15.68
C GLU A 135 -1.44 2.34 15.42
N VAL A 136 -2.04 3.36 16.04
CA VAL A 136 -1.58 4.75 15.89
C VAL A 136 -0.25 4.97 16.61
N TYR A 137 -0.04 4.41 17.81
CA TYR A 137 1.26 4.44 18.47
C TYR A 137 2.34 3.78 17.60
N ASN A 138 2.06 2.61 17.06
CA ASN A 138 2.99 1.94 16.16
C ASN A 138 3.32 2.78 14.91
N LEU A 139 2.31 3.40 14.31
CA LEU A 139 2.49 4.27 13.15
C LEU A 139 3.37 5.48 13.49
N ARG A 140 3.11 6.15 14.63
CA ARG A 140 3.91 7.29 15.09
C ARG A 140 5.34 6.87 15.46
N GLY A 141 5.51 5.70 16.03
CA GLY A 141 6.83 5.11 16.25
C GLY A 141 7.61 4.93 14.96
N VAL A 142 6.97 4.44 13.90
CA VAL A 142 7.58 4.36 12.56
C VAL A 142 7.94 5.75 12.04
N THR A 143 7.07 6.74 12.21
CA THR A 143 7.34 8.12 11.79
C THR A 143 8.56 8.68 12.52
N TYR A 144 8.67 8.50 13.85
CA TYR A 144 9.85 8.91 14.60
C TYR A 144 11.13 8.19 14.14
N ALA A 145 11.04 6.91 13.80
CA ALA A 145 12.17 6.16 13.25
C ALA A 145 12.66 6.76 11.92
N LEU A 146 11.72 7.08 11.02
CA LEU A 146 12.01 7.69 9.72
C LEU A 146 12.60 9.11 9.84
N MET A 147 12.30 9.80 10.95
CA MET A 147 12.90 11.10 11.31
C MET A 147 14.26 10.98 12.02
N GLY A 148 14.77 9.77 12.23
CA GLY A 148 16.03 9.55 12.94
C GLY A 148 15.93 9.72 14.45
N ASN A 149 14.75 9.53 15.05
CA ASN A 149 14.53 9.63 16.48
C ASN A 149 14.20 8.25 17.11
N PRO A 150 15.19 7.36 17.27
CA PRO A 150 14.96 5.98 17.71
C PRO A 150 14.41 5.87 19.14
N ASN A 151 14.72 6.82 20.02
CA ASN A 151 14.22 6.78 21.40
C ASN A 151 12.70 6.94 21.45
N LYS A 152 12.16 7.97 20.79
CA LYS A 152 10.71 8.18 20.70
C LYS A 152 10.02 7.05 19.93
N ALA A 153 10.69 6.52 18.91
CA ALA A 153 10.19 5.36 18.18
C ALA A 153 10.01 4.14 19.09
N ASN A 154 11.02 3.82 19.90
CA ASN A 154 10.94 2.71 20.87
C ASN A 154 9.84 2.94 21.92
N GLU A 155 9.71 4.15 22.45
CA GLU A 155 8.65 4.47 23.42
C GLU A 155 7.26 4.20 22.84
N ASP A 156 7.02 4.66 21.62
CA ASP A 156 5.72 4.49 20.97
C ASP A 156 5.44 3.04 20.56
N ILE A 157 6.44 2.30 20.08
CA ILE A 157 6.26 0.88 19.74
C ILE A 157 5.99 0.04 20.99
N ASN A 158 6.62 0.37 22.15
CA ASN A 158 6.30 -0.29 23.40
C ASN A 158 4.87 0.02 23.86
N LYS A 159 4.40 1.27 23.74
CA LYS A 159 3.00 1.62 24.01
C LYS A 159 2.03 0.89 23.06
N ALA A 160 2.40 0.72 21.80
CA ALA A 160 1.60 -0.05 20.87
C ALA A 160 1.39 -1.48 21.35
N ARG A 161 2.44 -2.14 21.87
CA ARG A 161 2.34 -3.49 22.46
C ARG A 161 1.45 -3.50 23.72
N GLU A 162 1.60 -2.52 24.59
CA GLU A 162 0.75 -2.37 25.79
C GLU A 162 -0.73 -2.25 25.42
N TYR A 163 -1.04 -1.64 24.28
CA TYR A 163 -2.41 -1.47 23.76
C TYR A 163 -2.81 -2.52 22.72
N PHE A 164 -2.31 -3.75 22.89
CA PHE A 164 -2.73 -4.94 22.15
C PHE A 164 -2.46 -4.92 20.63
N LEU A 165 -1.46 -4.17 20.17
CA LEU A 165 -0.96 -4.39 18.83
C LEU A 165 -0.44 -5.83 18.71
N ASN A 166 -0.67 -6.45 17.55
CA ASN A 166 -0.10 -7.77 17.26
C ASN A 166 1.41 -7.79 17.56
N ASP A 167 1.85 -8.69 18.43
CA ASP A 167 3.23 -8.72 18.93
C ASP A 167 4.24 -8.91 17.80
N ALA A 168 3.92 -9.74 16.79
CA ALA A 168 4.80 -9.94 15.64
C ALA A 168 5.06 -8.62 14.88
N VAL A 169 4.05 -7.76 14.72
CA VAL A 169 4.19 -6.46 14.05
C VAL A 169 5.09 -5.54 14.88
N ALA A 170 4.85 -5.46 16.20
CA ALA A 170 5.64 -4.62 17.08
C ALA A 170 7.10 -5.09 17.15
N VAL A 171 7.33 -6.38 17.32
CA VAL A 171 8.67 -7.00 17.35
C VAL A 171 9.41 -6.77 16.03
N ASN A 172 8.73 -6.92 14.88
CA ASN A 172 9.33 -6.62 13.59
C ASN A 172 9.77 -5.13 13.47
N ASN A 173 8.96 -4.20 13.98
CA ASN A 173 9.32 -2.78 13.95
C ASN A 173 10.46 -2.43 14.92
N MET A 174 10.51 -3.07 16.10
CA MET A 174 11.65 -2.95 17.02
C MET A 174 12.95 -3.48 16.38
N ALA A 175 12.87 -4.61 15.68
CA ALA A 175 14.00 -5.17 14.95
C ALA A 175 14.45 -4.24 13.80
N MET A 176 13.52 -3.61 13.09
CA MET A 176 13.85 -2.59 12.08
C MET A 176 14.58 -1.39 12.70
N LEU A 177 14.18 -0.91 13.88
CA LEU A 177 14.93 0.12 14.61
C LEU A 177 16.35 -0.33 14.92
N SER A 178 16.52 -1.56 15.38
CA SER A 178 17.84 -2.15 15.64
C SER A 178 18.68 -2.22 14.36
N ILE A 179 18.10 -2.62 13.22
CA ILE A 179 18.76 -2.63 11.91
C ILE A 179 19.20 -1.22 11.49
N ILE A 180 18.34 -0.22 11.62
CA ILE A 180 18.64 1.18 11.29
C ILE A 180 19.80 1.69 12.16
N ASN A 181 19.83 1.32 13.43
CA ASN A 181 20.91 1.68 14.36
C ASN A 181 22.18 0.83 14.17
N GLY A 182 22.14 -0.22 13.32
CA GLY A 182 23.24 -1.13 13.07
C GLY A 182 23.46 -2.16 14.18
N ASP A 183 22.51 -2.31 15.08
CA ASP A 183 22.50 -3.35 16.09
C ASP A 183 21.84 -4.62 15.51
N TYR A 184 22.56 -5.24 14.57
CA TYR A 184 22.06 -6.43 13.87
C TYR A 184 21.90 -7.63 14.79
N ARG A 185 22.73 -7.74 15.83
CA ARG A 185 22.61 -8.80 16.84
C ARG A 185 21.28 -8.72 17.57
N ASN A 186 20.89 -7.52 18.00
CA ASN A 186 19.59 -7.33 18.66
C ASN A 186 18.43 -7.59 17.68
N ALA A 187 18.56 -7.17 16.42
CA ALA A 187 17.55 -7.46 15.40
C ALA A 187 17.35 -8.99 15.23
N VAL A 188 18.43 -9.78 15.15
CA VAL A 188 18.35 -11.24 15.09
C VAL A 188 17.69 -11.80 16.36
N SER A 189 18.07 -11.34 17.55
CA SER A 189 17.49 -11.80 18.81
C SER A 189 15.98 -11.56 18.93
N LEU A 190 15.46 -10.55 18.29
CA LEU A 190 14.03 -10.23 18.25
C LEU A 190 13.28 -11.07 17.20
N LEU A 191 13.84 -11.22 16.00
CA LEU A 191 13.13 -11.82 14.86
C LEU A 191 13.22 -13.36 14.84
N LEU A 192 14.36 -13.93 15.24
CA LEU A 192 14.60 -15.36 15.16
C LEU A 192 13.60 -16.19 15.98
N PRO A 193 13.26 -15.85 17.24
CA PRO A 193 12.23 -16.57 17.98
C PRO A 193 10.86 -16.56 17.29
N GLN A 194 10.47 -15.46 16.69
CA GLN A 194 9.21 -15.35 15.95
C GLN A 194 9.20 -16.29 14.73
N TYR A 195 10.30 -16.31 13.99
CA TYR A 195 10.48 -17.22 12.86
C TYR A 195 10.43 -18.69 13.28
N LEU A 196 11.12 -19.06 14.36
CA LEU A 196 11.14 -20.43 14.91
C LEU A 196 9.75 -20.85 15.40
N ASN A 197 8.95 -19.92 15.93
CA ASN A 197 7.57 -20.14 16.34
C ASN A 197 6.57 -20.18 15.17
N GLY A 198 7.06 -20.17 13.92
CA GLY A 198 6.22 -20.38 12.74
C GLY A 198 5.67 -19.10 12.10
N VAL A 199 6.03 -17.90 12.58
CA VAL A 199 5.65 -16.65 11.90
C VAL A 199 6.36 -16.57 10.55
N ARG A 200 5.58 -16.44 9.46
CA ARG A 200 6.07 -16.42 8.06
C ARG A 200 5.67 -15.16 7.31
N GLU A 201 5.45 -14.07 8.04
CA GLU A 201 5.23 -12.78 7.39
C GLU A 201 6.46 -12.37 6.59
N GLN A 202 6.26 -12.04 5.33
CA GLN A 202 7.35 -11.74 4.38
C GLN A 202 8.32 -10.67 4.92
N ARG A 203 7.79 -9.61 5.55
CA ARG A 203 8.63 -8.54 6.11
C ARG A 203 9.53 -9.06 7.23
N LEU A 204 8.99 -9.88 8.11
CA LEU A 204 9.76 -10.47 9.22
C LEU A 204 10.89 -11.34 8.68
N VAL A 205 10.59 -12.22 7.73
CA VAL A 205 11.57 -13.14 7.15
C VAL A 205 12.67 -12.37 6.41
N HIS A 206 12.32 -11.37 5.61
CA HIS A 206 13.29 -10.54 4.90
C HIS A 206 14.18 -9.74 5.86
N ASN A 207 13.60 -9.15 6.92
CA ASN A 207 14.37 -8.43 7.94
C ASN A 207 15.30 -9.36 8.71
N LEU A 208 14.86 -10.59 9.01
CA LEU A 208 15.70 -11.60 9.65
C LEU A 208 16.90 -11.98 8.77
N VAL A 209 16.65 -12.29 7.50
CA VAL A 209 17.73 -12.61 6.55
C VAL A 209 18.72 -11.45 6.45
N PHE A 210 18.23 -10.23 6.33
CA PHE A 210 19.09 -9.03 6.30
C PHE A 210 19.93 -8.91 7.57
N ALA A 211 19.32 -9.04 8.74
CA ALA A 211 20.00 -8.95 10.03
C ALA A 211 21.06 -10.04 10.18
N LEU A 212 20.75 -11.31 9.81
CA LEU A 212 21.70 -12.43 9.84
C LEU A 212 22.90 -12.17 8.94
N VAL A 213 22.69 -11.71 7.70
CA VAL A 213 23.79 -11.39 6.78
C VAL A 213 24.68 -10.30 7.35
N LYS A 214 24.10 -9.25 7.91
CA LYS A 214 24.83 -8.12 8.53
C LYS A 214 25.51 -8.50 9.85
N ASN A 215 24.98 -9.51 10.56
CA ASN A 215 25.58 -10.06 11.78
C ASN A 215 26.62 -11.16 11.47
N ASN A 216 26.93 -11.40 10.18
CA ASN A 216 27.86 -12.40 9.68
C ASN A 216 27.43 -13.88 9.90
N GLU A 217 26.15 -14.12 10.10
CA GLU A 217 25.56 -15.47 10.23
C GLU A 217 25.08 -15.97 8.84
N ILE A 218 26.06 -16.11 7.93
CA ILE A 218 25.82 -16.28 6.49
C ILE A 218 25.13 -17.61 6.17
N ASP A 219 25.59 -18.71 6.78
CA ASP A 219 25.05 -20.04 6.47
C ASP A 219 23.58 -20.13 6.89
N TYR A 220 23.24 -19.60 8.06
CA TYR A 220 21.86 -19.58 8.51
C TYR A 220 20.96 -18.67 7.63
N ALA A 221 21.49 -17.54 7.19
CA ALA A 221 20.77 -16.69 6.23
C ALA A 221 20.46 -17.44 4.93
N LYS A 222 21.43 -18.20 4.37
CA LYS A 222 21.24 -18.99 3.16
C LYS A 222 20.21 -20.10 3.35
N ASP A 223 20.22 -20.80 4.49
CA ASP A 223 19.24 -21.83 4.81
C ASP A 223 17.81 -21.26 4.79
N ILE A 224 17.61 -20.07 5.37
CA ILE A 224 16.29 -19.41 5.35
C ILE A 224 15.93 -18.97 3.94
N ILE A 225 16.85 -18.40 3.16
CA ILE A 225 16.62 -17.98 1.78
C ILE A 225 16.12 -19.15 0.93
N VAL A 226 16.75 -20.32 1.06
CA VAL A 226 16.35 -21.54 0.33
C VAL A 226 15.00 -22.03 0.82
N LYS A 227 14.84 -22.19 2.15
CA LYS A 227 13.63 -22.75 2.76
C LYS A 227 12.38 -21.94 2.45
N GLU A 228 12.49 -20.62 2.45
CA GLU A 228 11.36 -19.71 2.23
C GLU A 228 11.25 -19.26 0.74
N ASN A 229 12.06 -19.82 -0.16
CA ASN A 229 12.08 -19.49 -1.59
C ASN A 229 12.20 -17.97 -1.88
N ILE A 230 13.05 -17.27 -1.11
CA ILE A 230 13.21 -15.82 -1.22
C ILE A 230 13.91 -15.44 -2.52
N ASN A 231 14.92 -16.23 -2.91
CA ASN A 231 15.71 -16.01 -4.12
C ASN A 231 16.23 -17.36 -4.66
N THR A 232 16.36 -17.44 -5.98
CA THR A 232 16.90 -18.62 -6.68
C THR A 232 18.42 -18.73 -6.56
N SER A 233 19.11 -17.64 -6.24
CA SER A 233 20.56 -17.58 -6.02
C SER A 233 20.85 -17.00 -4.62
N PRO A 234 20.95 -17.85 -3.57
CA PRO A 234 21.22 -17.38 -2.22
C PRO A 234 22.54 -16.62 -2.08
N ASP A 235 23.59 -17.06 -2.79
CA ASP A 235 24.90 -16.40 -2.75
C ASP A 235 24.85 -14.99 -3.31
N ASP A 236 24.17 -14.78 -4.43
CA ASP A 236 24.04 -13.46 -5.04
C ASP A 236 23.26 -12.52 -4.14
N LEU A 237 22.15 -13.00 -3.53
CA LEU A 237 21.39 -12.21 -2.58
C LEU A 237 22.24 -11.84 -1.36
N VAL A 238 22.95 -12.79 -0.76
CA VAL A 238 23.84 -12.52 0.38
C VAL A 238 24.91 -11.51 0.02
N ASN A 239 25.56 -11.65 -1.16
CA ASN A 239 26.58 -10.71 -1.62
C ASN A 239 26.00 -9.30 -1.87
N ALA A 240 24.79 -9.21 -2.39
CA ALA A 240 24.09 -7.93 -2.54
C ALA A 240 23.78 -7.29 -1.18
N LEU A 241 23.25 -8.08 -0.23
CA LEU A 241 22.93 -7.59 1.11
C LEU A 241 24.18 -7.15 1.90
N LYS A 242 25.31 -7.85 1.75
CA LYS A 242 26.58 -7.43 2.37
C LYS A 242 27.01 -6.03 1.91
N LYS A 243 26.80 -5.70 0.63
CA LYS A 243 27.18 -4.43 0.03
C LYS A 243 26.25 -3.27 0.37
N THR A 244 25.05 -3.54 0.90
CA THR A 244 24.13 -2.45 1.29
C THR A 244 24.77 -1.61 2.38
N GLU A 245 24.88 -0.31 2.16
CA GLU A 245 25.33 0.62 3.17
C GLU A 245 24.21 0.91 4.18
N ARG A 246 24.63 1.27 5.39
CA ARG A 246 23.72 1.81 6.40
C ARG A 246 23.08 3.07 5.83
N MET A 247 21.78 3.23 5.95
CA MET A 247 21.16 4.52 5.67
C MET A 247 21.82 5.53 6.59
N SER A 248 22.77 6.30 6.03
CA SER A 248 23.43 7.36 6.78
C SER A 248 22.33 8.35 7.20
N SER A 249 22.29 8.67 8.47
CA SER A 249 21.48 9.74 9.05
C SER A 249 21.98 11.11 8.58
N ASN A 250 22.09 11.30 7.27
CA ASN A 250 22.32 12.60 6.67
C ASN A 250 21.03 13.42 6.64
N ILE A 251 20.34 13.44 7.80
CA ILE A 251 19.42 14.51 8.15
C ILE A 251 20.20 15.39 9.13
N THR A 252 21.22 16.03 8.64
CA THR A 252 21.88 17.13 9.33
C THR A 252 21.79 18.36 8.45
N ARG A 253 21.02 19.30 8.95
CA ARG A 253 20.95 20.75 8.71
C ARG A 253 19.84 21.23 7.81
#